data_c68977f449c62dab70c1a38cdb580e52
#
_entry.id   c68977f449c62dab70c1a38cdb580e52
#
_cell.length_a   1.000
_cell.length_b   1.000
_cell.length_c   1.000
_cell.angle_alpha   90.00
_cell.angle_beta   90.00
_cell.angle_gamma   90.00
#
_symmetry.space_group_name_H-M   'P 1'
#
loop_
_entity.id
_entity.type
_entity.pdbx_description
1 polymer ?
#
loop_
_entity_poly.entity_id
_entity_poly.type
_entity_poly.pdbx_seq_one_letter_code
_entity_poly.pdbx_strand_id
1 'polypeptide(L)'
;MDEGFARLEEYVDDEQVAAAVDTALRRVLELKAMFGLLPEDGADTAAIAMPDADAIAQATADGREQAKRMAREAITLINDGRSAVTLDSIRGVLTDAQAGPVIVAGPFADDFGCFLGDYTAPLPADEQSSIYRQLVARLGKDRVCLAAKPSDVSADRWASAAAVVFVCGSTSERSYDSEFDDNGAAKAVAEYGATCGEGVDLSDIRLLGTRMKCWTKSWH
;
A
#
# COMPACT_ATOMS: atom_id res chain seq x y z
N MET A 1 19.82 -18.22 -13.14
CA MET A 1 20.01 -17.60 -14.46
C MET A 1 21.04 -18.36 -15.30
N ASP A 2 22.16 -18.71 -14.75
CA ASP A 2 23.29 -19.35 -15.48
C ASP A 2 22.93 -20.70 -16.11
N GLU A 3 22.14 -21.51 -15.42
CA GLU A 3 21.69 -22.82 -15.90
C GLU A 3 20.74 -22.72 -17.12
N GLY A 4 19.95 -21.66 -17.21
CA GLY A 4 19.08 -21.40 -18.35
C GLY A 4 19.85 -20.98 -19.60
N PHE A 5 20.89 -20.16 -19.43
CA PHE A 5 21.76 -19.76 -20.52
C PHE A 5 22.59 -20.93 -21.05
N ALA A 6 23.19 -21.75 -20.18
CA ALA A 6 23.92 -22.94 -20.56
C ALA A 6 23.06 -23.91 -21.38
N ARG A 7 21.79 -24.08 -21.04
CA ARG A 7 20.87 -24.89 -21.84
C ARG A 7 20.52 -24.27 -23.17
N LEU A 8 20.39 -22.96 -23.28
CA LEU A 8 20.17 -22.28 -24.56
C LEU A 8 21.36 -22.46 -25.49
N GLU A 9 22.60 -22.43 -24.98
CA GLU A 9 23.82 -22.66 -25.75
C GLU A 9 23.88 -24.08 -26.32
N GLU A 10 23.35 -25.09 -25.62
CA GLU A 10 23.29 -26.48 -26.11
C GLU A 10 22.36 -26.64 -27.35
N TYR A 11 21.38 -25.76 -27.51
CA TYR A 11 20.36 -25.84 -28.56
C TYR A 11 20.45 -24.70 -29.59
N VAL A 12 21.51 -23.88 -29.56
CA VAL A 12 21.64 -22.72 -30.46
C VAL A 12 21.71 -23.09 -31.94
N ASP A 13 22.14 -24.31 -32.28
CA ASP A 13 22.19 -24.83 -33.64
C ASP A 13 20.82 -25.34 -34.15
N ASP A 14 19.80 -25.43 -33.27
CA ASP A 14 18.44 -25.74 -33.71
C ASP A 14 17.79 -24.48 -34.31
N GLU A 15 17.34 -24.60 -35.58
CA GLU A 15 16.79 -23.46 -36.35
C GLU A 15 15.57 -22.81 -35.63
N GLN A 16 14.74 -23.59 -34.95
CA GLN A 16 13.57 -23.03 -34.24
C GLN A 16 14.00 -22.27 -32.97
N VAL A 17 14.99 -22.79 -32.25
CA VAL A 17 15.56 -22.15 -31.09
C VAL A 17 16.29 -20.87 -31.50
N ALA A 18 17.12 -20.91 -32.52
CA ALA A 18 17.82 -19.74 -33.04
C ALA A 18 16.83 -18.62 -33.47
N ALA A 19 15.78 -18.96 -34.20
CA ALA A 19 14.76 -18.00 -34.61
C ALA A 19 13.99 -17.38 -33.43
N ALA A 20 13.73 -18.17 -32.38
CA ALA A 20 13.10 -17.68 -31.17
C ALA A 20 14.01 -16.73 -30.38
N VAL A 21 15.31 -17.07 -30.28
CA VAL A 21 16.34 -16.22 -29.66
C VAL A 21 16.49 -14.90 -30.41
N ASP A 22 16.59 -14.94 -31.73
CA ASP A 22 16.69 -13.73 -32.56
C ASP A 22 15.47 -12.82 -32.41
N THR A 23 14.28 -13.42 -32.34
CA THR A 23 13.03 -12.67 -32.10
C THR A 23 13.03 -11.99 -30.73
N ALA A 24 13.44 -12.70 -29.67
CA ALA A 24 13.52 -12.16 -28.32
C ALA A 24 14.59 -11.07 -28.23
N LEU A 25 15.76 -11.30 -28.80
CA LEU A 25 16.86 -10.33 -28.84
C LEU A 25 16.45 -9.04 -29.55
N ARG A 26 15.81 -9.16 -30.73
CA ARG A 26 15.31 -8.01 -31.48
C ARG A 26 14.38 -7.14 -30.61
N ARG A 27 13.41 -7.74 -29.90
CA ARG A 27 12.48 -7.02 -29.02
C ARG A 27 13.21 -6.28 -27.92
N VAL A 28 14.22 -6.90 -27.30
CA VAL A 28 15.02 -6.26 -26.25
C VAL A 28 15.83 -5.09 -26.82
N LEU A 29 16.45 -5.27 -28.02
CA LEU A 29 17.22 -4.22 -28.65
C LEU A 29 16.35 -3.06 -29.13
N GLU A 30 15.17 -3.34 -29.69
CA GLU A 30 14.19 -2.32 -30.07
C GLU A 30 13.76 -1.49 -28.86
N LEU A 31 13.49 -2.13 -27.71
CA LEU A 31 13.18 -1.44 -26.47
C LEU A 31 14.34 -0.56 -26.00
N LYS A 32 15.56 -1.09 -26.00
CA LYS A 32 16.75 -0.33 -25.65
C LYS A 32 16.97 0.87 -26.58
N ALA A 33 16.76 0.70 -27.88
CA ALA A 33 16.86 1.79 -28.84
C ALA A 33 15.82 2.87 -28.58
N MET A 34 14.57 2.48 -28.29
CA MET A 34 13.47 3.40 -27.98
C MET A 34 13.80 4.29 -26.78
N PHE A 35 14.50 3.76 -25.78
CA PHE A 35 14.93 4.52 -24.60
C PHE A 35 16.31 5.16 -24.74
N GLY A 36 16.93 5.17 -25.94
CA GLY A 36 18.23 5.74 -26.15
C GLY A 36 19.37 5.03 -25.41
N LEU A 37 19.16 3.74 -25.07
CA LEU A 37 20.14 2.93 -24.32
C LEU A 37 21.14 2.22 -25.24
N LEU A 38 20.99 2.32 -26.55
CA LEU A 38 21.98 1.85 -27.51
C LEU A 38 22.84 3.01 -27.98
N PRO A 39 24.17 2.86 -27.97
CA PRO A 39 25.04 3.88 -28.53
C PRO A 39 24.79 4.03 -30.04
N GLU A 40 24.83 5.25 -30.55
CA GLU A 40 25.00 5.47 -31.98
C GLU A 40 26.36 4.94 -32.43
N ASP A 41 26.49 4.55 -33.68
CA ASP A 41 27.72 3.95 -34.22
C ASP A 41 28.97 4.77 -33.86
N GLY A 42 29.83 4.18 -33.04
CA GLY A 42 31.09 4.82 -32.57
C GLY A 42 30.99 5.71 -31.35
N ALA A 43 29.82 5.85 -30.74
CA ALA A 43 29.65 6.60 -29.47
C ALA A 43 30.06 5.72 -28.26
N ASP A 44 30.67 6.37 -27.27
CA ASP A 44 30.98 5.72 -25.99
C ASP A 44 29.68 5.45 -25.22
N THR A 45 29.48 4.21 -24.77
CA THR A 45 28.34 3.82 -23.93
C THR A 45 28.29 4.55 -22.58
N ALA A 46 29.35 5.26 -22.19
CA ALA A 46 29.39 6.11 -21.01
C ALA A 46 28.50 7.36 -21.11
N ALA A 47 27.91 7.65 -22.26
CA ALA A 47 27.11 8.85 -22.50
C ALA A 47 25.59 8.67 -22.28
N ILE A 48 25.12 7.60 -21.64
CA ILE A 48 23.71 7.52 -21.21
C ILE A 48 23.51 8.60 -20.16
N ALA A 49 22.82 9.67 -20.56
CA ALA A 49 22.53 10.77 -19.65
C ALA A 49 21.66 10.25 -18.50
N MET A 50 22.20 10.28 -17.29
CA MET A 50 21.41 10.06 -16.10
C MET A 50 20.39 11.19 -15.99
N PRO A 51 19.13 10.92 -15.61
CA PRO A 51 18.16 11.97 -15.36
C PRO A 51 18.73 12.94 -14.32
N ASP A 52 18.57 14.24 -14.54
CA ASP A 52 19.00 15.22 -13.57
C ASP A 52 18.09 15.17 -12.31
N ALA A 53 18.63 15.64 -11.18
CA ALA A 53 17.92 15.57 -9.89
C ALA A 53 16.61 16.37 -9.90
N ASP A 54 16.57 17.49 -10.62
CA ASP A 54 15.39 18.34 -10.71
C ASP A 54 14.29 17.67 -11.53
N ALA A 55 14.63 16.99 -12.63
CA ALA A 55 13.69 16.22 -13.43
C ALA A 55 13.10 15.05 -12.63
N ILE A 56 13.91 14.36 -11.82
CA ILE A 56 13.45 13.28 -10.92
C ILE A 56 12.50 13.86 -9.85
N ALA A 57 12.86 14.97 -9.23
CA ALA A 57 12.05 15.63 -8.21
C ALA A 57 10.69 16.06 -8.78
N GLN A 58 10.67 16.66 -9.97
CA GLN A 58 9.44 17.06 -10.64
C GLN A 58 8.56 15.84 -10.98
N ALA A 59 9.12 14.80 -11.58
CA ALA A 59 8.39 13.59 -11.91
C ALA A 59 7.79 12.92 -10.65
N THR A 60 8.52 12.96 -9.54
CA THR A 60 8.05 12.45 -8.25
C THR A 60 6.88 13.27 -7.72
N ALA A 61 6.97 14.60 -7.80
CA ALA A 61 5.89 15.50 -7.37
C ALA A 61 4.61 15.28 -8.21
N ASP A 62 4.75 15.21 -9.52
CA ASP A 62 3.64 14.95 -10.44
C ASP A 62 3.00 13.57 -10.19
N GLY A 63 3.82 12.55 -9.96
CA GLY A 63 3.37 11.20 -9.60
C GLY A 63 2.58 11.18 -8.30
N ARG A 64 2.99 11.92 -7.28
CA ARG A 64 2.27 12.05 -6.01
C ARG A 64 0.90 12.69 -6.17
N GLU A 65 0.78 13.76 -6.95
CA GLU A 65 -0.52 14.39 -7.21
C GLU A 65 -1.45 13.46 -7.99
N GLN A 66 -0.90 12.72 -8.95
CA GLN A 66 -1.65 11.70 -9.67
C GLN A 66 -2.14 10.58 -8.73
N ALA A 67 -1.27 10.07 -7.84
CA ALA A 67 -1.62 9.05 -6.87
C ALA A 67 -2.73 9.52 -5.91
N LYS A 68 -2.67 10.77 -5.44
CA LYS A 68 -3.74 11.35 -4.62
C LYS A 68 -5.08 11.42 -5.35
N ARG A 69 -5.06 11.77 -6.63
CA ARG A 69 -6.27 11.79 -7.45
C ARG A 69 -6.85 10.39 -7.61
N MET A 70 -6.02 9.42 -7.99
CA MET A 70 -6.43 8.02 -8.12
C MET A 70 -6.98 7.45 -6.82
N ALA A 71 -6.34 7.72 -5.69
CA ALA A 71 -6.81 7.28 -4.38
C ALA A 71 -8.20 7.83 -4.05
N ARG A 72 -8.48 9.10 -4.35
CA ARG A 72 -9.81 9.70 -4.16
C ARG A 72 -10.88 9.06 -5.04
N GLU A 73 -10.55 8.79 -6.29
CA GLU A 73 -11.43 8.16 -7.25
C GLU A 73 -11.69 6.68 -6.96
N ALA A 74 -10.75 6.01 -6.30
CA ALA A 74 -10.85 4.60 -5.92
C ALA A 74 -11.71 4.36 -4.66
N ILE A 75 -12.01 5.39 -3.86
CA ILE A 75 -12.85 5.24 -2.67
C ILE A 75 -14.27 4.86 -3.11
N THR A 76 -14.71 3.68 -2.68
CA THR A 76 -15.99 3.11 -3.06
C THR A 76 -16.94 3.04 -1.87
N LEU A 77 -18.09 3.67 -1.96
CA LEU A 77 -19.17 3.51 -0.99
C LEU A 77 -19.90 2.20 -1.26
N ILE A 78 -19.73 1.20 -0.37
CA ILE A 78 -20.35 -0.12 -0.49
C ILE A 78 -21.76 -0.12 0.09
N ASN A 79 -21.94 0.56 1.22
CA ASN A 79 -23.21 0.64 1.91
C ASN A 79 -23.30 1.96 2.67
N ASP A 80 -24.38 2.70 2.48
CA ASP A 80 -24.64 3.99 3.13
C ASP A 80 -25.31 3.84 4.50
N GLY A 81 -25.41 2.64 5.05
CA GLY A 81 -26.02 2.37 6.35
C GLY A 81 -27.56 2.46 6.36
N ARG A 82 -28.21 2.48 5.21
CA ARG A 82 -29.68 2.54 5.04
C ARG A 82 -30.32 3.56 5.99
N SER A 83 -30.05 4.83 5.76
CA SER A 83 -30.66 5.99 6.41
C SER A 83 -30.10 6.47 7.75
N ALA A 84 -29.32 5.71 8.48
CA ALA A 84 -28.78 6.17 9.75
C ALA A 84 -27.53 7.05 9.58
N VAL A 85 -26.69 6.77 8.57
CA VAL A 85 -25.48 7.51 8.29
C VAL A 85 -25.47 7.91 6.82
N THR A 86 -25.65 9.18 6.54
CA THR A 86 -25.57 9.74 5.19
C THR A 86 -24.28 10.51 5.00
N LEU A 87 -23.88 10.74 3.74
CA LEU A 87 -22.73 11.60 3.45
C LEU A 87 -22.89 13.01 4.03
N ASP A 88 -24.12 13.52 4.10
CA ASP A 88 -24.42 14.83 4.69
C ASP A 88 -24.28 14.81 6.22
N SER A 89 -24.68 13.72 6.91
CA SER A 89 -24.44 13.58 8.33
C SER A 89 -22.96 13.50 8.67
N ILE A 90 -22.17 12.76 7.88
CA ILE A 90 -20.72 12.71 8.03
C ILE A 90 -20.10 14.09 7.81
N ARG A 91 -20.53 14.80 6.76
CA ARG A 91 -20.08 16.17 6.48
C ARG A 91 -20.42 17.10 7.65
N GLY A 92 -21.64 16.99 8.21
CA GLY A 92 -22.06 17.75 9.38
C GLY A 92 -21.11 17.55 10.56
N VAL A 93 -20.78 16.31 10.93
CA VAL A 93 -19.81 16.02 12.01
C VAL A 93 -18.44 16.62 11.74
N LEU A 94 -17.98 16.62 10.49
CA LEU A 94 -16.66 17.16 10.12
C LEU A 94 -16.61 18.69 10.11
N THR A 95 -17.73 19.38 9.92
CA THR A 95 -17.80 20.84 9.78
C THR A 95 -18.34 21.54 11.02
N ASP A 96 -19.12 20.87 11.87
CA ASP A 96 -19.64 21.43 13.12
C ASP A 96 -18.58 21.37 14.22
N ALA A 97 -18.07 22.53 14.63
CA ALA A 97 -17.11 22.64 15.72
C ALA A 97 -17.67 22.24 17.10
N GLN A 98 -18.98 22.21 17.25
CA GLN A 98 -19.69 21.84 18.50
C GLN A 98 -20.09 20.35 18.53
N ALA A 99 -19.93 19.63 17.43
CA ALA A 99 -20.19 18.19 17.42
C ALA A 99 -19.27 17.47 18.42
N GLY A 100 -19.78 16.38 18.98
CA GLY A 100 -19.05 15.54 19.94
C GLY A 100 -17.75 14.94 19.37
N PRO A 101 -17.04 14.16 20.17
CA PRO A 101 -15.79 13.55 19.74
C PRO A 101 -15.97 12.58 18.57
N VAL A 102 -14.95 12.46 17.77
CA VAL A 102 -14.81 11.41 16.73
C VAL A 102 -13.88 10.34 17.29
N ILE A 103 -14.35 9.10 17.35
CA ILE A 103 -13.54 7.98 17.80
C ILE A 103 -13.02 7.23 16.56
N VAL A 104 -11.71 7.14 16.45
CA VAL A 104 -11.05 6.32 15.41
C VAL A 104 -10.64 5.01 16.05
N ALA A 105 -11.25 3.94 15.60
CA ALA A 105 -11.20 2.64 16.23
C ALA A 105 -10.73 1.55 15.24
N GLY A 106 -10.30 0.44 15.79
CA GLY A 106 -9.91 -0.73 15.01
C GLY A 106 -8.41 -0.92 14.87
N PRO A 107 -8.01 -2.08 14.32
CA PRO A 107 -6.61 -2.48 14.27
C PRO A 107 -5.73 -1.57 13.39
N PHE A 108 -6.31 -0.89 12.41
CA PHE A 108 -5.59 -0.03 11.47
C PHE A 108 -5.83 1.46 11.69
N ALA A 109 -6.40 1.84 12.84
CA ALA A 109 -6.75 3.22 13.16
C ALA A 109 -5.55 4.20 13.09
N ASP A 110 -4.41 3.82 13.65
CA ASP A 110 -3.14 4.59 13.60
C ASP A 110 -1.98 3.71 13.10
N ASP A 111 -2.23 2.92 12.09
CA ASP A 111 -1.26 2.04 11.46
C ASP A 111 -1.08 2.47 9.99
N PHE A 112 0.05 3.10 9.69
CA PHE A 112 0.36 3.51 8.32
C PHE A 112 0.71 2.31 7.43
N GLY A 113 1.46 1.35 7.97
CA GLY A 113 1.96 0.20 7.23
C GLY A 113 0.85 -0.62 6.59
N CYS A 114 -0.32 -0.72 7.23
CA CYS A 114 -1.44 -1.48 6.70
C CYS A 114 -2.00 -0.96 5.34
N PHE A 115 -1.69 0.29 4.98
CA PHE A 115 -2.09 0.89 3.70
C PHE A 115 -1.08 0.67 2.59
N LEU A 116 0.10 0.14 2.93
CA LEU A 116 1.14 -0.19 1.96
C LEU A 116 0.86 -1.57 1.36
N GLY A 117 1.10 -1.69 0.06
CA GLY A 117 1.13 -2.98 -0.62
C GLY A 117 2.51 -3.62 -0.55
N ASP A 118 2.60 -4.86 -1.01
CA ASP A 118 3.88 -5.52 -1.30
C ASP A 118 4.70 -4.63 -2.25
N TYR A 119 6.01 -4.67 -2.10
CA TYR A 119 6.94 -3.92 -2.97
C TYR A 119 6.82 -2.40 -2.92
N THR A 120 6.14 -1.84 -1.92
CA THR A 120 6.11 -0.39 -1.73
C THR A 120 7.44 0.10 -1.17
N ALA A 121 8.03 1.10 -1.82
CA ALA A 121 9.25 1.74 -1.31
C ALA A 121 8.98 2.41 0.04
N PRO A 122 9.95 2.36 0.98
CA PRO A 122 9.83 3.05 2.25
C PRO A 122 9.57 4.55 2.05
N LEU A 123 8.63 5.10 2.81
CA LEU A 123 8.37 6.53 2.82
C LEU A 123 9.08 7.20 4.01
N PRO A 124 9.57 8.43 3.86
CA PRO A 124 10.07 9.22 4.97
C PRO A 124 9.04 9.32 6.10
N ALA A 125 9.49 9.36 7.35
CA ALA A 125 8.61 9.33 8.51
C ALA A 125 7.63 10.51 8.57
N ASP A 126 8.00 11.67 8.05
CA ASP A 126 7.18 12.88 7.95
C ASP A 126 6.10 12.79 6.84
N GLU A 127 6.25 11.86 5.91
CA GLU A 127 5.25 11.57 4.88
C GLU A 127 4.26 10.46 5.29
N GLN A 128 4.59 9.72 6.35
CA GLN A 128 3.74 8.65 6.86
C GLN A 128 2.56 9.22 7.64
N SER A 129 1.37 8.77 7.32
CA SER A 129 0.17 9.20 8.02
C SER A 129 -0.87 8.08 8.12
N SER A 130 -1.73 8.17 9.12
CA SER A 130 -2.84 7.25 9.35
C SER A 130 -4.18 7.98 9.28
N ILE A 131 -5.29 7.24 9.29
CA ILE A 131 -6.63 7.83 9.37
C ILE A 131 -6.78 8.66 10.64
N TYR A 132 -6.27 8.16 11.77
CA TYR A 132 -6.28 8.91 13.03
C TYR A 132 -5.52 10.23 12.92
N ARG A 133 -4.30 10.20 12.42
CA ARG A 133 -3.45 11.41 12.30
C ARG A 133 -4.07 12.44 11.36
N GLN A 134 -4.65 12.00 10.25
CA GLN A 134 -5.34 12.90 9.32
C GLN A 134 -6.59 13.54 9.95
N LEU A 135 -7.36 12.80 10.73
CA LEU A 135 -8.51 13.37 11.44
C LEU A 135 -8.07 14.31 12.55
N VAL A 136 -7.01 14.02 13.30
CA VAL A 136 -6.42 14.96 14.27
C VAL A 136 -5.96 16.24 13.60
N ALA A 137 -5.29 16.17 12.46
CA ALA A 137 -4.86 17.36 11.73
C ALA A 137 -6.03 18.22 11.26
N ARG A 138 -7.18 17.60 10.93
CA ARG A 138 -8.36 18.29 10.43
C ARG A 138 -9.27 18.84 11.52
N LEU A 139 -9.48 18.09 12.62
CA LEU A 139 -10.48 18.37 13.64
C LEU A 139 -9.87 18.87 14.97
N GLY A 140 -8.58 18.72 15.14
CA GLY A 140 -7.88 18.97 16.39
C GLY A 140 -7.83 17.76 17.33
N LYS A 141 -6.75 17.68 18.11
CA LYS A 141 -6.47 16.55 19.00
C LYS A 141 -7.55 16.32 20.07
N ASP A 142 -8.19 17.39 20.54
CA ASP A 142 -9.21 17.31 21.61
C ASP A 142 -10.50 16.67 21.14
N ARG A 143 -10.77 16.72 19.83
CA ARG A 143 -11.96 16.14 19.21
C ARG A 143 -11.77 14.69 18.73
N VAL A 144 -10.56 14.22 18.61
CA VAL A 144 -10.30 12.89 18.03
C VAL A 144 -9.71 11.97 19.08
N CYS A 145 -10.37 10.84 19.33
CA CYS A 145 -9.91 9.81 20.25
C CYS A 145 -9.43 8.60 19.45
N LEU A 146 -8.28 8.05 19.81
CA LEU A 146 -7.80 6.77 19.28
C LEU A 146 -8.25 5.64 20.21
N ALA A 147 -8.82 4.60 19.62
CA ALA A 147 -9.19 3.37 20.32
C ALA A 147 -8.57 2.16 19.58
N ALA A 148 -7.38 1.76 19.97
CA ALA A 148 -6.80 0.50 19.50
C ALA A 148 -7.57 -0.72 20.03
N LYS A 149 -8.18 -0.58 21.21
CA LYS A 149 -9.13 -1.51 21.81
C LYS A 149 -10.27 -0.73 22.51
N PRO A 150 -11.44 -1.34 22.73
CA PRO A 150 -12.61 -0.65 23.31
C PRO A 150 -12.35 0.05 24.63
N SER A 151 -11.47 -0.52 25.47
CA SER A 151 -11.14 0.02 26.80
C SER A 151 -10.27 1.28 26.79
N ASP A 152 -9.72 1.69 25.64
CA ASP A 152 -8.85 2.87 25.52
C ASP A 152 -9.64 4.18 25.60
N VAL A 153 -10.96 4.11 25.44
CA VAL A 153 -11.86 5.25 25.49
C VAL A 153 -12.94 5.00 26.56
N SER A 154 -13.21 6.00 27.38
CA SER A 154 -14.20 5.89 28.46
C SER A 154 -15.62 5.71 27.92
N ALA A 155 -16.50 5.10 28.74
CA ALA A 155 -17.90 4.91 28.38
C ALA A 155 -18.61 6.22 28.03
N ASP A 156 -18.34 7.30 28.79
CA ASP A 156 -18.92 8.61 28.52
C ASP A 156 -18.50 9.19 27.17
N ARG A 157 -17.24 8.97 26.78
CA ARG A 157 -16.73 9.38 25.47
C ARG A 157 -17.37 8.55 24.34
N TRP A 158 -17.59 7.25 24.55
CA TRP A 158 -18.33 6.41 23.60
C TRP A 158 -19.78 6.90 23.45
N ALA A 159 -20.45 7.18 24.57
CA ALA A 159 -21.84 7.64 24.57
C ALA A 159 -22.04 9.02 23.93
N SER A 160 -21.03 9.89 24.02
CA SER A 160 -21.09 11.26 23.47
C SER A 160 -20.46 11.37 22.07
N ALA A 161 -20.01 10.27 21.49
CA ALA A 161 -19.35 10.29 20.19
C ALA A 161 -20.30 10.77 19.08
N ALA A 162 -19.87 11.78 18.34
CA ALA A 162 -20.58 12.24 17.15
C ALA A 162 -20.41 11.28 15.97
N ALA A 163 -19.27 10.57 15.92
CA ALA A 163 -19.01 9.53 14.93
C ALA A 163 -17.97 8.53 15.44
N VAL A 164 -18.07 7.31 14.93
CA VAL A 164 -17.05 6.26 15.07
C VAL A 164 -16.55 5.87 13.70
N VAL A 165 -15.25 6.00 13.48
CA VAL A 165 -14.55 5.56 12.26
C VAL A 165 -13.82 4.26 12.58
N PHE A 166 -14.36 3.12 12.14
CA PHE A 166 -13.73 1.83 12.37
C PHE A 166 -12.85 1.45 11.18
N VAL A 167 -11.53 1.35 11.43
CA VAL A 167 -10.53 1.09 10.38
C VAL A 167 -10.04 -0.34 10.51
N CYS A 168 -10.35 -1.14 9.50
CA CYS A 168 -9.98 -2.55 9.43
C CYS A 168 -9.84 -2.98 7.96
N GLY A 169 -9.23 -4.13 7.77
CA GLY A 169 -9.06 -4.71 6.43
C GLY A 169 -8.07 -5.86 6.45
N SER A 170 -7.68 -6.29 5.25
CA SER A 170 -6.53 -7.15 5.02
C SER A 170 -5.31 -6.30 4.67
N THR A 171 -4.13 -6.79 4.97
CA THR A 171 -2.87 -6.11 4.64
C THR A 171 -1.89 -7.10 4.02
N SER A 172 -1.14 -6.62 3.05
CA SER A 172 0.03 -7.30 2.49
C SER A 172 1.35 -6.80 3.10
N GLU A 173 1.27 -5.95 4.13
CA GLU A 173 2.46 -5.48 4.84
C GLU A 173 3.29 -6.65 5.36
N ARG A 174 4.57 -6.64 5.01
CA ARG A 174 5.56 -7.59 5.51
C ARG A 174 6.51 -6.87 6.44
N SER A 175 6.90 -7.53 7.53
CA SER A 175 7.94 -7.01 8.39
C SER A 175 9.26 -6.97 7.61
N TYR A 176 9.89 -5.81 7.54
CA TYR A 176 11.23 -5.66 6.96
C TYR A 176 12.32 -6.34 7.81
N ASP A 177 11.98 -6.74 9.05
CA ASP A 177 12.87 -7.50 9.92
C ASP A 177 12.79 -9.01 9.65
N SER A 178 11.99 -9.44 8.69
CA SER A 178 11.89 -10.85 8.32
C SER A 178 13.17 -11.32 7.67
N GLU A 179 13.74 -12.40 8.22
CA GLU A 179 14.78 -13.14 7.52
C GLU A 179 14.18 -13.86 6.31
N PHE A 180 14.89 -13.84 5.21
CA PHE A 180 14.52 -14.58 4.02
C PHE A 180 15.31 -15.88 3.94
N ASP A 181 14.71 -16.91 3.38
CA ASP A 181 15.40 -18.15 3.04
C ASP A 181 16.19 -18.00 1.72
N ASP A 182 16.91 -19.05 1.35
CA ASP A 182 17.74 -19.07 0.14
C ASP A 182 16.92 -18.93 -1.16
N ASN A 183 15.61 -19.13 -1.10
CA ASN A 183 14.68 -18.97 -2.22
C ASN A 183 13.99 -17.58 -2.19
N GLY A 184 14.29 -16.74 -1.24
CA GLY A 184 13.69 -15.42 -1.07
C GLY A 184 12.33 -15.41 -0.37
N ALA A 185 11.90 -16.53 0.22
CA ALA A 185 10.68 -16.58 1.02
C ALA A 185 10.95 -16.11 2.45
N ALA A 186 10.02 -15.38 3.04
CA ALA A 186 10.15 -14.94 4.43
C ALA A 186 10.10 -16.13 5.39
N LYS A 187 11.13 -16.27 6.26
CA LYS A 187 11.24 -17.36 7.23
C LYS A 187 10.26 -17.24 8.39
N ALA A 188 9.88 -16.05 8.75
CA ALA A 188 8.91 -15.80 9.82
C ALA A 188 7.96 -14.68 9.40
N VAL A 189 6.68 -14.92 9.63
CA VAL A 189 5.66 -13.88 9.53
C VAL A 189 5.56 -13.29 10.93
N ALA A 190 5.82 -11.99 11.07
CA ALA A 190 5.63 -11.30 12.35
C ALA A 190 4.19 -11.50 12.85
N GLU A 191 3.94 -11.30 14.15
CA GLU A 191 2.61 -11.46 14.78
C GLU A 191 1.51 -10.67 14.05
N TYR A 192 1.90 -9.68 13.27
CA TYR A 192 1.09 -8.83 12.40
C TYR A 192 1.33 -9.08 10.91
N GLY A 193 1.80 -10.27 10.57
CA GLY A 193 2.15 -10.60 9.20
C GLY A 193 1.04 -10.39 8.20
N ALA A 194 1.42 -10.36 6.93
CA ALA A 194 0.53 -10.22 5.81
C ALA A 194 -0.67 -11.19 5.93
N THR A 195 -1.86 -10.66 5.75
CA THR A 195 -3.10 -11.44 5.69
C THR A 195 -3.57 -11.65 4.26
N CYS A 196 -2.90 -11.06 3.29
CA CYS A 196 -3.08 -11.23 1.86
C CYS A 196 -1.77 -10.87 1.13
N GLY A 197 -1.71 -11.04 -0.17
CA GLY A 197 -0.55 -10.70 -0.98
C GLY A 197 0.17 -11.92 -1.53
N GLU A 198 1.37 -11.72 -2.06
CA GLU A 198 2.13 -12.79 -2.71
C GLU A 198 2.46 -13.93 -1.73
N GLY A 199 2.09 -15.14 -2.11
CA GLY A 199 2.29 -16.34 -1.29
C GLY A 199 1.35 -16.45 -0.09
N VAL A 200 0.34 -15.56 0.03
CA VAL A 200 -0.68 -15.61 1.07
C VAL A 200 -2.05 -15.64 0.43
N ASP A 201 -2.61 -16.85 0.28
CA ASP A 201 -3.94 -17.06 -0.28
C ASP A 201 -5.02 -16.89 0.78
N LEU A 202 -6.10 -16.19 0.41
CA LEU A 202 -7.27 -16.04 1.24
C LEU A 202 -8.28 -17.14 0.89
N SER A 203 -8.40 -18.15 1.76
CA SER A 203 -9.48 -19.13 1.71
C SER A 203 -10.78 -18.62 2.34
N ASP A 204 -10.72 -17.50 3.04
CA ASP A 204 -11.82 -16.89 3.78
C ASP A 204 -11.73 -15.35 3.62
N ILE A 205 -12.82 -14.75 3.14
CA ILE A 205 -12.92 -13.29 2.94
C ILE A 205 -13.29 -12.50 4.20
N ARG A 206 -13.54 -13.20 5.31
CA ARG A 206 -13.80 -12.52 6.59
C ARG A 206 -12.54 -11.80 7.05
N LEU A 207 -12.74 -10.70 7.77
CA LEU A 207 -11.64 -9.97 8.40
C LEU A 207 -10.88 -10.90 9.36
N LEU A 208 -9.65 -11.22 8.99
CA LEU A 208 -8.79 -12.14 9.72
C LEU A 208 -7.88 -11.37 10.69
N GLY A 209 -7.45 -12.06 11.72
CA GLY A 209 -6.39 -11.63 12.62
C GLY A 209 -6.79 -11.55 14.08
N THR A 210 -5.78 -11.65 14.92
CA THR A 210 -5.91 -11.58 16.39
C THR A 210 -6.33 -10.19 16.85
N ARG A 211 -6.00 -9.16 16.08
CA ARG A 211 -6.37 -7.76 16.34
C ARG A 211 -7.89 -7.52 16.36
N MET A 212 -8.67 -8.31 15.61
CA MET A 212 -10.13 -8.19 15.60
C MET A 212 -10.82 -8.85 16.80
N LYS A 213 -10.16 -9.79 17.48
CA LYS A 213 -10.77 -10.57 18.57
C LYS A 213 -11.23 -9.72 19.76
N CYS A 214 -10.54 -8.64 20.08
CA CYS A 214 -10.93 -7.74 21.17
C CYS A 214 -12.17 -6.92 20.83
N TRP A 215 -12.43 -6.65 19.55
CA TRP A 215 -13.59 -5.89 19.07
C TRP A 215 -14.85 -6.76 18.95
N THR A 216 -14.72 -7.99 18.48
CA THR A 216 -15.85 -8.89 18.31
C THR A 216 -16.46 -9.36 19.64
N LYS A 217 -15.69 -9.42 20.72
CA LYS A 217 -16.17 -9.81 22.06
C LYS A 217 -16.86 -8.67 22.83
N SER A 218 -16.71 -7.43 22.42
CA SER A 218 -17.20 -6.26 23.14
C SER A 218 -18.57 -5.76 22.68
N TRP A 219 -19.14 -6.37 21.63
CA TRP A 219 -20.42 -5.97 21.03
C TRP A 219 -21.57 -6.94 21.35
N HIS A 220 -21.34 -7.89 22.27
CA HIS A 220 -22.34 -8.79 22.86
C HIS A 220 -22.50 -8.47 24.36
#